data_c146c8309ddd23240d660f910ab928d9
#
_entry.id   c146c8309ddd23240d660f910ab928d9
#
_cell.length_a   1.000
_cell.length_b   1.000
_cell.length_c   1.000
_cell.angle_alpha   90.00
_cell.angle_beta   90.00
_cell.angle_gamma   90.00
#
_symmetry.space_group_name_H-M   'P 1'
#
loop_
_entity.id
_entity.type
_entity.pdbx_description
1 polymer ?
#
loop_
_entity_poly.entity_id
_entity_poly.type
_entity_poly.pdbx_seq_one_letter_code
_entity_poly.pdbx_strand_id
1 'polypeptide(L)'
;MKIQYASDLHLELSDNSRLFSHDIPLKAVGDVLVLAGDCAYLRNKEMPCMKFWRWASENYRKVMIIPGNHEYYHLGCITDYGDSWHREILPNVSYHQNEVVRVDDTDFILSTLWSRIDPKYKFHVFRGMYDFCQIRYNDSFFTTDDFVAEHEKCLAFIKKAVAESDAAHKVVVTHHQPTLKTVAPYHKGSPLGSAFATELGDYIADSDIDLWIYGHSHTNIDTEIGNTRIVSNQLGYVSHSEHHKGFQGDKYIEL
;
A
#
# COMPACT_ATOMS: atom_id res chain seq x y z
N MET A 1 -1.48 6.55 20.30
CA MET A 1 -0.47 6.95 19.28
C MET A 1 -1.17 7.54 18.06
N LYS A 2 -0.66 8.66 17.51
CA LYS A 2 -1.24 9.23 16.27
C LYS A 2 -0.58 8.63 15.04
N ILE A 3 -1.35 7.90 14.25
CA ILE A 3 -0.92 7.25 13.02
C ILE A 3 -1.39 8.11 11.85
N GLN A 4 -0.47 8.86 11.23
CA GLN A 4 -0.75 9.54 9.97
C GLN A 4 -0.55 8.58 8.82
N TYR A 5 -1.40 8.63 7.79
CA TYR A 5 -1.36 7.70 6.69
C TYR A 5 -1.64 8.36 5.34
N ALA A 6 -0.97 7.84 4.32
CA ALA A 6 -1.17 8.21 2.93
C ALA A 6 -0.77 7.04 2.02
N SER A 7 -1.05 7.15 0.72
CA SER A 7 -0.57 6.24 -0.31
C SER A 7 -0.62 6.89 -1.69
N ASP A 8 -0.13 6.16 -2.68
CA ASP A 8 -0.22 6.54 -4.10
C ASP A 8 0.37 7.94 -4.35
N LEU A 9 1.54 8.19 -3.74
CA LEU A 9 2.25 9.46 -3.86
C LEU A 9 2.89 9.64 -5.23
N HIS A 10 3.25 8.53 -5.89
CA HIS A 10 3.80 8.47 -7.25
C HIS A 10 4.92 9.49 -7.50
N LEU A 11 5.89 9.55 -6.59
CA LEU A 11 7.04 10.46 -6.70
C LEU A 11 7.91 10.20 -7.93
N GLU A 12 7.73 9.07 -8.58
CA GLU A 12 8.36 8.70 -9.85
C GLU A 12 7.76 9.45 -11.05
N LEU A 13 6.55 9.98 -10.95
CA LEU A 13 5.87 10.72 -12.01
C LEU A 13 6.22 12.22 -11.92
N SER A 14 6.47 12.84 -13.08
CA SER A 14 6.97 14.21 -13.16
C SER A 14 6.08 15.26 -12.47
N ASP A 15 4.75 15.15 -12.61
CA ASP A 15 3.82 16.13 -12.04
C ASP A 15 3.68 15.95 -10.52
N ASN A 16 3.64 14.69 -10.04
CA ASN A 16 3.66 14.38 -8.62
C ASN A 16 5.00 14.82 -8.00
N SER A 17 6.13 14.47 -8.61
CA SER A 17 7.47 14.87 -8.15
C SER A 17 7.60 16.40 -8.06
N ARG A 18 7.06 17.12 -9.06
CA ARG A 18 7.05 18.59 -9.06
C ARG A 18 6.24 19.14 -7.89
N LEU A 19 5.05 18.59 -7.61
CA LEU A 19 4.24 18.99 -6.47
C LEU A 19 5.04 18.87 -5.17
N PHE A 20 5.65 17.70 -4.90
CA PHE A 20 6.44 17.45 -3.69
C PHE A 20 7.74 18.27 -3.61
N SER A 21 8.28 18.72 -4.73
CA SER A 21 9.47 19.59 -4.76
C SER A 21 9.13 21.03 -4.37
N HIS A 22 7.96 21.51 -4.76
CA HIS A 22 7.51 22.87 -4.43
C HIS A 22 6.91 22.94 -3.03
N ASP A 23 5.87 22.17 -2.78
CA ASP A 23 5.15 22.15 -1.50
C ASP A 23 4.69 20.72 -1.22
N ILE A 24 5.18 20.15 -0.11
CA ILE A 24 4.81 18.80 0.30
C ILE A 24 3.34 18.83 0.74
N PRO A 25 2.44 18.07 0.08
CA PRO A 25 1.01 18.15 0.36
C PRO A 25 0.60 17.46 1.67
N LEU A 26 1.56 17.09 2.52
CA LEU A 26 1.32 16.58 3.87
C LEU A 26 1.76 17.61 4.92
N LYS A 27 1.00 17.65 6.02
CA LYS A 27 1.36 18.36 7.26
C LYS A 27 1.65 17.32 8.32
N ALA A 28 2.78 17.39 8.98
CA ALA A 28 3.13 16.45 10.02
C ALA A 28 2.25 16.67 11.27
N VAL A 29 1.36 15.73 11.51
CA VAL A 29 0.41 15.74 12.65
C VAL A 29 0.43 14.41 13.42
N GLY A 30 1.07 13.38 12.88
CA GLY A 30 1.18 12.05 13.47
C GLY A 30 2.51 11.85 14.21
N ASP A 31 2.54 10.84 15.10
CA ASP A 31 3.77 10.35 15.71
C ASP A 31 4.56 9.47 14.72
N VAL A 32 3.84 8.69 13.93
CA VAL A 32 4.36 7.84 12.86
C VAL A 32 3.63 8.13 11.54
N LEU A 33 4.33 7.88 10.43
CA LEU A 33 3.74 7.94 9.09
C LEU A 33 3.71 6.54 8.46
N VAL A 34 2.55 6.14 7.98
CA VAL A 34 2.34 4.90 7.25
C VAL A 34 2.03 5.22 5.78
N LEU A 35 2.79 4.64 4.88
CA LEU A 35 2.62 4.82 3.44
C LEU A 35 2.22 3.48 2.80
N ALA A 36 0.97 3.40 2.35
CA ALA A 36 0.38 2.16 1.84
C ALA A 36 0.65 1.92 0.33
N GLY A 37 1.90 2.07 -0.08
CA GLY A 37 2.41 1.72 -1.41
C GLY A 37 2.26 2.81 -2.47
N ASP A 38 2.82 2.52 -3.64
CA ASP A 38 2.89 3.40 -4.81
C ASP A 38 3.50 4.77 -4.48
N CYS A 39 4.63 4.74 -3.80
CA CYS A 39 5.36 5.95 -3.42
C CYS A 39 6.46 6.31 -4.41
N ALA A 40 7.28 5.35 -4.83
CA ALA A 40 8.37 5.55 -5.80
C ALA A 40 8.97 4.21 -6.25
N TYR A 41 9.59 4.17 -7.45
CA TYR A 41 10.27 2.96 -7.92
C TYR A 41 11.38 2.50 -6.98
N LEU A 42 11.38 1.23 -6.55
CA LEU A 42 12.44 0.65 -5.72
C LEU A 42 13.84 0.75 -6.37
N ARG A 43 13.93 0.74 -7.69
CA ARG A 43 15.20 0.86 -8.43
C ARG A 43 15.76 2.27 -8.48
N ASN A 44 15.02 3.28 -8.00
CA ASN A 44 15.52 4.66 -7.97
C ASN A 44 16.64 4.81 -6.92
N LYS A 45 17.87 4.97 -7.41
CA LYS A 45 19.06 5.15 -6.56
C LYS A 45 19.12 6.53 -5.88
N GLU A 46 18.40 7.51 -6.40
CA GLU A 46 18.33 8.87 -5.86
C GLU A 46 17.27 9.03 -4.77
N MET A 47 16.51 7.97 -4.48
CA MET A 47 15.44 8.00 -3.49
C MET A 47 15.86 8.66 -2.16
N PRO A 48 17.01 8.32 -1.53
CA PRO A 48 17.42 8.96 -0.27
C PRO A 48 17.69 10.47 -0.39
N CYS A 49 17.91 10.97 -1.60
CA CYS A 49 18.17 12.39 -1.86
C CYS A 49 16.89 13.21 -2.08
N MET A 50 15.74 12.59 -2.26
CA MET A 50 14.47 13.29 -2.50
C MET A 50 14.06 14.10 -1.28
N LYS A 51 13.57 15.32 -1.50
CA LYS A 51 13.12 16.26 -0.45
C LYS A 51 12.10 15.64 0.50
N PHE A 52 11.16 14.85 -0.04
CA PHE A 52 10.09 14.23 0.73
C PHE A 52 10.62 13.28 1.83
N TRP A 53 11.56 12.40 1.51
CA TRP A 53 12.07 11.42 2.49
C TRP A 53 12.83 12.09 3.64
N ARG A 54 13.59 13.16 3.34
CA ARG A 54 14.25 13.96 4.39
C ARG A 54 13.24 14.65 5.28
N TRP A 55 12.25 15.30 4.66
CA TRP A 55 11.16 15.92 5.41
C TRP A 55 10.42 14.90 6.29
N ALA A 56 10.09 13.73 5.75
CA ALA A 56 9.42 12.68 6.52
C ALA A 56 10.29 12.18 7.68
N SER A 57 11.59 11.97 7.44
CA SER A 57 12.54 11.57 8.49
C SER A 57 12.67 12.60 9.62
N GLU A 58 12.61 13.88 9.29
CA GLU A 58 12.73 14.98 10.29
C GLU A 58 11.46 15.18 11.12
N ASN A 59 10.30 14.74 10.62
CA ASN A 59 9.01 15.07 11.22
C ASN A 59 8.30 13.91 11.92
N TYR A 60 8.73 12.65 11.69
CA TYR A 60 8.10 11.47 12.29
C TYR A 60 9.13 10.61 13.03
N ARG A 61 8.70 9.97 14.12
CA ARG A 61 9.51 8.99 14.86
C ARG A 61 9.90 7.82 13.97
N LYS A 62 8.96 7.36 13.13
CA LYS A 62 9.12 6.26 12.18
C LYS A 62 8.23 6.45 10.98
N VAL A 63 8.77 6.15 9.80
CA VAL A 63 8.04 6.11 8.54
C VAL A 63 8.10 4.69 8.00
N MET A 64 6.96 4.04 7.91
CA MET A 64 6.82 2.68 7.41
C MET A 64 6.14 2.72 6.05
N ILE A 65 6.76 2.10 5.07
CA ILE A 65 6.30 2.09 3.68
C ILE A 65 6.13 0.63 3.28
N ILE A 66 5.02 0.29 2.65
CA ILE A 66 4.92 -1.00 1.95
C ILE A 66 5.10 -0.78 0.45
N PRO A 67 5.57 -1.76 -0.31
CA PRO A 67 5.53 -1.66 -1.76
C PRO A 67 4.10 -1.81 -2.29
N GLY A 68 3.75 -0.99 -3.29
CA GLY A 68 2.64 -1.24 -4.19
C GLY A 68 3.15 -1.90 -5.48
N ASN A 69 2.35 -1.89 -6.54
CA ASN A 69 2.78 -2.43 -7.82
C ASN A 69 3.78 -1.50 -8.53
N HIS A 70 3.63 -0.17 -8.42
CA HIS A 70 4.54 0.80 -9.04
C HIS A 70 5.97 0.72 -8.49
N GLU A 71 6.18 0.30 -7.27
CA GLU A 71 7.52 0.06 -6.71
C GLU A 71 8.35 -0.86 -7.59
N TYR A 72 7.72 -1.82 -8.27
CA TYR A 72 8.37 -2.80 -9.15
C TYR A 72 8.35 -2.42 -10.64
N TYR A 73 7.76 -1.30 -11.04
CA TYR A 73 7.74 -0.87 -12.45
C TYR A 73 9.15 -0.57 -12.97
N HIS A 74 9.27 -0.34 -14.27
CA HIS A 74 10.55 -0.25 -14.98
C HIS A 74 11.40 -1.53 -14.87
N LEU A 75 10.75 -2.68 -15.05
CA LEU A 75 11.39 -4.00 -15.04
C LEU A 75 12.04 -4.35 -13.69
N GLY A 76 11.50 -3.83 -12.58
CA GLY A 76 11.80 -4.34 -11.25
C GLY A 76 11.34 -5.78 -11.12
N CYS A 77 12.14 -6.62 -10.45
CA CYS A 77 11.84 -8.03 -10.29
C CYS A 77 11.41 -8.30 -8.85
N ILE A 78 10.20 -8.81 -8.66
CA ILE A 78 9.67 -9.11 -7.31
C ILE A 78 10.56 -10.11 -6.61
N THR A 79 10.99 -11.16 -7.31
CA THR A 79 11.77 -12.25 -6.72
C THR A 79 13.21 -11.88 -6.34
N ASP A 80 13.71 -10.72 -6.77
CA ASP A 80 15.04 -10.22 -6.34
C ASP A 80 15.06 -9.86 -4.84
N TYR A 81 13.89 -9.64 -4.22
CA TYR A 81 13.77 -9.21 -2.82
C TYR A 81 13.40 -10.36 -1.87
N GLY A 82 12.87 -11.48 -2.37
CA GLY A 82 12.33 -12.56 -1.56
C GLY A 82 10.92 -12.30 -1.02
N ASP A 83 10.38 -13.25 -0.23
CA ASP A 83 8.99 -13.20 0.24
C ASP A 83 8.78 -12.21 1.40
N SER A 84 9.82 -11.97 2.21
CA SER A 84 9.84 -11.03 3.34
C SER A 84 11.12 -10.22 3.29
N TRP A 85 11.02 -8.90 3.33
CA TRP A 85 12.18 -8.01 3.24
C TRP A 85 11.88 -6.61 3.77
N HIS A 86 12.93 -5.91 4.19
CA HIS A 86 12.90 -4.48 4.42
C HIS A 86 14.06 -3.78 3.71
N ARG A 87 13.87 -2.51 3.44
CA ARG A 87 14.89 -1.66 2.84
C ARG A 87 14.87 -0.28 3.48
N GLU A 88 15.96 0.06 4.16
CA GLU A 88 16.17 1.39 4.73
C GLU A 88 16.43 2.43 3.62
N ILE A 89 15.72 3.55 3.68
CA ILE A 89 15.99 4.76 2.89
C ILE A 89 16.77 5.75 3.76
N LEU A 90 16.33 5.97 4.99
CA LEU A 90 16.95 6.76 6.04
C LEU A 90 16.76 6.03 7.38
N PRO A 91 17.49 6.33 8.45
CA PRO A 91 17.48 5.54 9.68
C PRO A 91 16.10 5.25 10.30
N ASN A 92 15.12 6.14 10.07
CA ASN A 92 13.74 5.97 10.55
C ASN A 92 12.71 5.89 9.41
N VAL A 93 13.15 5.73 8.15
CA VAL A 93 12.32 5.63 6.95
C VAL A 93 12.67 4.35 6.20
N SER A 94 11.75 3.40 6.13
CA SER A 94 12.02 2.10 5.49
C SER A 94 10.80 1.49 4.82
N TYR A 95 11.07 0.78 3.72
CA TYR A 95 10.13 -0.16 3.10
C TYR A 95 10.10 -1.47 3.88
N HIS A 96 8.93 -2.09 3.92
CA HIS A 96 8.69 -3.38 4.53
C HIS A 96 7.71 -4.20 3.68
N GLN A 97 8.04 -5.44 3.41
CA GLN A 97 7.16 -6.40 2.74
C GLN A 97 7.08 -7.68 3.57
N ASN A 98 5.86 -8.08 3.91
CA ASN A 98 5.58 -9.23 4.75
C ASN A 98 6.39 -9.19 6.07
N GLU A 99 6.33 -8.07 6.77
CA GLU A 99 6.99 -7.86 8.06
C GLU A 99 6.03 -7.26 9.09
N VAL A 100 6.30 -7.56 10.36
CA VAL A 100 5.64 -6.92 11.51
C VAL A 100 6.62 -5.93 12.13
N VAL A 101 6.17 -4.69 12.28
CA VAL A 101 6.95 -3.64 12.96
C VAL A 101 6.20 -3.21 14.22
N ARG A 102 6.79 -3.50 15.41
CA ARG A 102 6.25 -3.04 16.69
C ARG A 102 6.68 -1.59 16.96
N VAL A 103 5.69 -0.74 17.25
CA VAL A 103 5.92 0.61 17.80
C VAL A 103 5.05 0.77 19.03
N ASP A 104 5.70 0.94 20.18
CA ASP A 104 5.04 0.97 21.49
C ASP A 104 4.20 -0.33 21.70
N ASP A 105 2.90 -0.24 21.88
CA ASP A 105 1.96 -1.34 22.07
C ASP A 105 1.17 -1.73 20.80
N THR A 106 1.62 -1.26 19.64
CA THR A 106 0.96 -1.45 18.35
C THR A 106 1.83 -2.27 17.40
N ASP A 107 1.27 -3.33 16.82
CA ASP A 107 1.87 -4.08 15.71
C ASP A 107 1.36 -3.55 14.38
N PHE A 108 2.29 -3.11 13.53
CA PHE A 108 2.04 -2.80 12.12
C PHE A 108 2.37 -4.03 11.27
N ILE A 109 1.36 -4.65 10.69
CA ILE A 109 1.46 -5.83 9.83
C ILE A 109 1.46 -5.34 8.38
N LEU A 110 2.63 -5.37 7.76
CA LEU A 110 2.95 -4.64 6.54
C LEU A 110 3.09 -5.59 5.34
N SER A 111 2.25 -5.43 4.31
CA SER A 111 2.25 -6.32 3.14
C SER A 111 1.60 -5.65 1.93
N THR A 112 2.03 -5.97 0.71
CA THR A 112 1.37 -5.50 -0.53
C THR A 112 -0.04 -6.08 -0.67
N LEU A 113 -0.29 -7.27 -0.15
CA LEU A 113 -1.47 -8.11 -0.30
C LEU A 113 -1.69 -8.64 -1.73
N TRP A 114 -1.45 -7.82 -2.79
CA TRP A 114 -1.92 -8.10 -4.14
C TRP A 114 -3.42 -8.43 -4.12
N SER A 115 -3.95 -9.17 -5.12
CA SER A 115 -5.34 -9.60 -5.08
C SER A 115 -5.58 -10.93 -5.81
N ARG A 116 -6.73 -11.53 -5.57
CA ARG A 116 -7.11 -12.79 -6.20
C ARG A 116 -7.84 -12.54 -7.50
N ILE A 117 -7.11 -12.57 -8.62
CA ILE A 117 -7.69 -12.40 -9.96
C ILE A 117 -8.71 -13.54 -10.24
N ASP A 118 -9.95 -13.16 -10.55
CA ASP A 118 -10.99 -14.11 -10.95
C ASP A 118 -10.58 -14.80 -12.27
N PRO A 119 -10.52 -16.15 -12.31
CA PRO A 119 -10.08 -16.90 -13.49
C PRO A 119 -10.79 -16.51 -14.79
N LYS A 120 -12.06 -16.13 -14.73
CA LYS A 120 -12.85 -15.72 -15.90
C LYS A 120 -12.38 -14.40 -16.51
N TYR A 121 -11.66 -13.55 -15.73
CA TYR A 121 -11.18 -12.25 -16.16
C TYR A 121 -9.68 -12.19 -16.41
N LYS A 122 -8.92 -13.28 -16.20
CA LYS A 122 -7.45 -13.32 -16.36
C LYS A 122 -6.98 -12.68 -17.68
N PHE A 123 -7.64 -13.01 -18.80
CA PHE A 123 -7.27 -12.42 -20.10
C PHE A 123 -7.48 -10.91 -20.15
N HIS A 124 -8.60 -10.41 -19.61
CA HIS A 124 -8.88 -8.97 -19.57
C HIS A 124 -7.91 -8.23 -18.67
N VAL A 125 -7.62 -8.79 -17.50
CA VAL A 125 -6.65 -8.25 -16.55
C VAL A 125 -5.25 -8.21 -17.16
N PHE A 126 -4.79 -9.32 -17.75
CA PHE A 126 -3.49 -9.38 -18.41
C PHE A 126 -3.32 -8.32 -19.50
N ARG A 127 -4.37 -8.06 -20.27
CA ARG A 127 -4.36 -7.07 -21.36
C ARG A 127 -4.57 -5.65 -20.90
N GLY A 128 -5.20 -5.45 -19.75
CA GLY A 128 -5.64 -4.16 -19.27
C GLY A 128 -4.73 -3.50 -18.23
N MET A 129 -3.78 -4.24 -17.64
CA MET A 129 -2.89 -3.73 -16.60
C MET A 129 -1.44 -3.68 -17.06
N TYR A 130 -0.76 -2.59 -16.70
CA TYR A 130 0.65 -2.38 -17.03
C TYR A 130 1.58 -3.31 -16.25
N ASP A 131 1.17 -3.84 -15.12
CA ASP A 131 1.93 -4.78 -14.27
C ASP A 131 2.59 -5.89 -15.09
N PHE A 132 1.84 -6.48 -16.02
CA PHE A 132 2.28 -7.63 -16.81
C PHE A 132 3.27 -7.29 -17.94
N CYS A 133 3.56 -6.01 -18.16
CA CYS A 133 4.61 -5.58 -19.09
C CYS A 133 5.66 -4.67 -18.42
N GLN A 134 5.46 -4.29 -17.16
CA GLN A 134 6.38 -3.43 -16.41
C GLN A 134 7.15 -4.18 -15.32
N ILE A 135 6.59 -5.27 -14.79
CA ILE A 135 7.15 -6.03 -13.67
C ILE A 135 7.80 -7.33 -14.17
N ARG A 136 8.91 -7.71 -13.55
CA ARG A 136 9.58 -8.99 -13.75
C ARG A 136 9.30 -9.94 -12.58
N TYR A 137 9.30 -11.24 -12.93
CA TYR A 137 9.20 -12.32 -11.96
C TYR A 137 10.14 -13.45 -12.39
N ASN A 138 11.17 -13.73 -11.62
CA ASN A 138 12.32 -14.54 -12.07
C ASN A 138 12.87 -14.01 -13.41
N ASP A 139 13.09 -14.88 -14.37
CA ASP A 139 13.66 -14.54 -15.69
C ASP A 139 12.63 -14.05 -16.72
N SER A 140 11.34 -13.92 -16.33
CA SER A 140 10.25 -13.58 -17.24
C SER A 140 9.47 -12.33 -16.81
N PHE A 141 8.48 -11.94 -17.58
CA PHE A 141 7.50 -10.95 -17.14
C PHE A 141 6.53 -11.57 -16.14
N PHE A 142 6.05 -10.74 -15.23
CA PHE A 142 5.01 -11.07 -14.25
C PHE A 142 3.74 -11.56 -14.95
N THR A 143 3.13 -12.61 -14.45
CA THR A 143 1.91 -13.19 -15.03
C THR A 143 0.74 -13.07 -14.05
N THR A 144 -0.48 -13.31 -14.54
CA THR A 144 -1.67 -13.35 -13.67
C THR A 144 -1.62 -14.50 -12.67
N ASP A 145 -0.89 -15.56 -12.95
CA ASP A 145 -0.73 -16.68 -12.02
C ASP A 145 0.30 -16.33 -10.93
N ASP A 146 1.38 -15.65 -11.28
CA ASP A 146 2.35 -15.12 -10.30
C ASP A 146 1.68 -14.08 -9.39
N PHE A 147 0.84 -13.22 -9.95
CA PHE A 147 0.07 -12.21 -9.20
C PHE A 147 -0.80 -12.87 -8.11
N VAL A 148 -1.50 -13.95 -8.46
CA VAL A 148 -2.32 -14.71 -7.51
C VAL A 148 -1.43 -15.44 -6.50
N ALA A 149 -0.28 -15.99 -6.92
CA ALA A 149 0.66 -16.65 -6.01
C ALA A 149 1.23 -15.65 -4.97
N GLU A 150 1.58 -14.43 -5.39
CA GLU A 150 2.01 -13.38 -4.46
C GLU A 150 0.89 -12.97 -3.50
N HIS A 151 -0.36 -12.90 -3.97
CA HIS A 151 -1.51 -12.67 -3.09
C HIS A 151 -1.63 -13.75 -2.01
N GLU A 152 -1.54 -15.02 -2.37
CA GLU A 152 -1.67 -16.13 -1.41
C GLU A 152 -0.55 -16.10 -0.34
N LYS A 153 0.69 -15.75 -0.73
CA LYS A 153 1.82 -15.57 0.20
C LYS A 153 1.56 -14.41 1.17
N CYS A 154 1.16 -13.25 0.65
CA CYS A 154 0.86 -12.06 1.45
C CYS A 154 -0.30 -12.32 2.43
N LEU A 155 -1.37 -12.95 1.96
CA LEU A 155 -2.53 -13.26 2.80
C LEU A 155 -2.18 -14.27 3.90
N ALA A 156 -1.38 -15.29 3.58
CA ALA A 156 -0.90 -16.26 4.57
C ALA A 156 -0.06 -15.58 5.66
N PHE A 157 0.85 -14.67 5.26
CA PHE A 157 1.63 -13.86 6.20
C PHE A 157 0.72 -13.01 7.10
N ILE A 158 -0.22 -12.23 6.52
CA ILE A 158 -1.12 -11.36 7.29
C ILE A 158 -1.90 -12.18 8.33
N LYS A 159 -2.53 -13.29 7.91
CA LYS A 159 -3.30 -14.15 8.81
C LYS A 159 -2.46 -14.70 9.96
N LYS A 160 -1.24 -15.14 9.65
CA LYS A 160 -0.30 -15.65 10.65
C LYS A 160 0.12 -14.53 11.62
N ALA A 161 0.52 -13.37 11.10
CA ALA A 161 0.97 -12.24 11.92
C ALA A 161 -0.12 -11.72 12.85
N VAL A 162 -1.37 -11.62 12.37
CA VAL A 162 -2.52 -11.23 13.21
C VAL A 162 -2.75 -12.25 14.32
N ALA A 163 -2.68 -13.55 14.02
CA ALA A 163 -2.91 -14.61 15.01
C ALA A 163 -1.79 -14.73 16.05
N GLU A 164 -0.54 -14.42 15.69
CA GLU A 164 0.63 -14.51 16.56
C GLU A 164 0.90 -13.21 17.35
N SER A 165 0.28 -12.10 16.98
CA SER A 165 0.48 -10.81 17.65
C SER A 165 -0.13 -10.79 19.05
N ASP A 166 0.68 -10.36 20.02
CA ASP A 166 0.30 -10.09 21.40
C ASP A 166 0.19 -8.59 21.72
N ALA A 167 0.25 -7.73 20.68
CA ALA A 167 0.11 -6.30 20.84
C ALA A 167 -1.29 -5.90 21.33
N ALA A 168 -1.38 -4.79 22.05
CA ALA A 168 -2.66 -4.21 22.43
C ALA A 168 -3.47 -3.74 21.22
N HIS A 169 -2.76 -3.27 20.17
CA HIS A 169 -3.35 -2.81 18.92
C HIS A 169 -2.72 -3.48 17.71
N LYS A 170 -3.55 -3.81 16.72
CA LYS A 170 -3.15 -4.41 15.44
C LYS A 170 -3.57 -3.54 14.27
N VAL A 171 -2.59 -3.07 13.51
CA VAL A 171 -2.78 -2.25 12.30
C VAL A 171 -2.29 -3.04 11.10
N VAL A 172 -3.18 -3.41 10.21
CA VAL A 172 -2.82 -4.05 8.93
C VAL A 172 -2.70 -2.97 7.87
N VAL A 173 -1.61 -3.02 7.11
CA VAL A 173 -1.35 -2.10 6.01
C VAL A 173 -1.16 -2.89 4.73
N THR A 174 -2.00 -2.62 3.74
CA THR A 174 -1.91 -3.26 2.42
C THR A 174 -1.96 -2.24 1.30
N HIS A 175 -1.43 -2.60 0.13
CA HIS A 175 -1.61 -1.75 -1.04
C HIS A 175 -2.94 -2.04 -1.72
N HIS A 176 -3.21 -3.30 -2.06
CA HIS A 176 -4.48 -3.69 -2.66
C HIS A 176 -5.63 -3.68 -1.63
N GLN A 177 -6.84 -3.48 -2.15
CA GLN A 177 -8.06 -3.36 -1.35
C GLN A 177 -8.43 -4.71 -0.69
N PRO A 178 -8.70 -4.73 0.63
CA PRO A 178 -9.00 -5.97 1.34
C PRO A 178 -10.47 -6.44 1.19
N THR A 179 -11.34 -5.65 0.59
CA THR A 179 -12.76 -5.98 0.46
C THR A 179 -13.43 -5.28 -0.71
N LEU A 180 -14.44 -5.90 -1.29
CA LEU A 180 -15.25 -5.31 -2.34
C LEU A 180 -16.13 -4.14 -1.84
N LYS A 181 -16.29 -3.96 -0.52
CA LYS A 181 -16.98 -2.79 0.06
C LYS A 181 -16.25 -1.48 -0.24
N THR A 182 -14.92 -1.54 -0.43
CA THR A 182 -14.10 -0.36 -0.72
C THR A 182 -13.99 -0.04 -2.22
N VAL A 183 -14.55 -0.87 -3.09
CA VAL A 183 -14.57 -0.61 -4.54
C VAL A 183 -15.56 0.50 -4.86
N ALA A 184 -15.09 1.55 -5.52
CA ALA A 184 -15.91 2.67 -5.92
C ALA A 184 -17.08 2.23 -6.82
N PRO A 185 -18.28 2.82 -6.68
CA PRO A 185 -19.47 2.41 -7.42
C PRO A 185 -19.29 2.33 -8.94
N TYR A 186 -18.51 3.25 -9.52
CA TYR A 186 -18.25 3.30 -10.96
C TYR A 186 -17.27 2.22 -11.45
N HIS A 187 -16.58 1.51 -10.55
CA HIS A 187 -15.72 0.36 -10.87
C HIS A 187 -16.40 -0.98 -10.61
N LYS A 188 -17.58 -1.00 -9.98
CA LYS A 188 -18.30 -2.24 -9.72
C LYS A 188 -18.68 -2.94 -11.02
N GLY A 189 -18.35 -4.23 -11.11
CA GLY A 189 -18.58 -5.04 -12.31
C GLY A 189 -17.52 -4.90 -13.40
N SER A 190 -16.47 -4.11 -13.19
CA SER A 190 -15.32 -4.05 -14.11
C SER A 190 -14.64 -5.42 -14.20
N PRO A 191 -14.28 -5.90 -15.40
CA PRO A 191 -13.44 -7.10 -15.56
C PRO A 191 -12.08 -6.98 -14.85
N LEU A 192 -11.58 -5.76 -14.63
CA LEU A 192 -10.32 -5.50 -13.91
C LEU A 192 -10.49 -5.52 -12.38
N GLY A 193 -11.72 -5.44 -11.87
CA GLY A 193 -11.98 -5.26 -10.44
C GLY A 193 -11.32 -6.31 -9.53
N SER A 194 -11.21 -7.57 -10.01
CA SER A 194 -10.55 -8.64 -9.24
C SER A 194 -9.03 -8.48 -9.13
N ALA A 195 -8.41 -7.59 -9.90
CA ALA A 195 -7.01 -7.25 -9.76
C ALA A 195 -6.78 -6.08 -8.78
N PHE A 196 -7.83 -5.43 -8.32
CA PHE A 196 -7.77 -4.33 -7.37
C PHE A 196 -8.14 -4.74 -5.94
N ALA A 197 -9.11 -5.66 -5.81
CA ALA A 197 -9.68 -5.99 -4.51
C ALA A 197 -9.90 -7.50 -4.35
N THR A 198 -9.63 -7.99 -3.14
CA THR A 198 -9.99 -9.33 -2.69
C THR A 198 -11.03 -9.23 -1.58
N GLU A 199 -12.06 -10.09 -1.58
CA GLU A 199 -13.05 -10.07 -0.52
C GLU A 199 -12.56 -10.84 0.71
N LEU A 200 -12.21 -10.11 1.75
CA LEU A 200 -11.78 -10.63 3.06
C LEU A 200 -12.71 -10.17 4.19
N GLY A 201 -13.92 -9.68 3.87
CA GLY A 201 -14.84 -9.09 4.85
C GLY A 201 -15.17 -10.01 6.02
N ASP A 202 -15.40 -11.30 5.79
CA ASP A 202 -15.68 -12.27 6.85
C ASP A 202 -14.45 -12.45 7.76
N TYR A 203 -13.25 -12.59 7.17
CA TYR A 203 -12.01 -12.68 7.95
C TYR A 203 -11.78 -11.42 8.80
N ILE A 204 -12.00 -10.24 8.22
CA ILE A 204 -11.85 -8.96 8.93
C ILE A 204 -12.85 -8.86 10.08
N ALA A 205 -14.11 -9.22 9.85
CA ALA A 205 -15.16 -9.17 10.88
C ALA A 205 -14.88 -10.10 12.08
N ASP A 206 -14.23 -11.23 11.82
CA ASP A 206 -13.90 -12.25 12.83
C ASP A 206 -12.52 -12.03 13.49
N SER A 207 -11.76 -11.02 13.03
CA SER A 207 -10.42 -10.70 13.56
C SER A 207 -10.46 -9.65 14.68
N ASP A 208 -9.34 -9.52 15.39
CA ASP A 208 -9.08 -8.48 16.39
C ASP A 208 -8.20 -7.35 15.82
N ILE A 209 -8.31 -7.07 14.53
CA ILE A 209 -7.64 -5.96 13.86
C ILE A 209 -8.38 -4.66 14.21
N ASP A 210 -7.66 -3.65 14.72
CA ASP A 210 -8.25 -2.34 15.02
C ASP A 210 -8.38 -1.48 13.76
N LEU A 211 -7.35 -1.52 12.89
CA LEU A 211 -7.24 -0.62 11.74
C LEU A 211 -6.67 -1.35 10.52
N TRP A 212 -7.29 -1.12 9.35
CA TRP A 212 -6.78 -1.55 8.06
C TRP A 212 -6.58 -0.35 7.13
N ILE A 213 -5.34 -0.07 6.75
CA ILE A 213 -4.96 1.02 5.84
C ILE A 213 -4.65 0.42 4.46
N TYR A 214 -5.16 1.03 3.39
CA TYR A 214 -4.90 0.54 2.02
C TYR A 214 -4.77 1.68 0.99
N GLY A 215 -4.29 1.34 -0.24
CA GLY A 215 -4.06 2.23 -1.38
C GLY A 215 -4.68 1.76 -2.70
N HIS A 216 -3.97 1.96 -3.80
CA HIS A 216 -4.14 1.40 -5.15
C HIS A 216 -5.32 1.92 -5.97
N SER A 217 -6.45 2.23 -5.38
CA SER A 217 -7.68 2.54 -6.11
C SER A 217 -7.88 4.01 -6.45
N HIS A 218 -7.01 4.89 -5.96
CA HIS A 218 -7.11 6.35 -6.01
C HIS A 218 -8.50 6.89 -5.56
N THR A 219 -9.16 6.12 -4.68
CA THR A 219 -10.47 6.47 -4.12
C THR A 219 -10.42 6.41 -2.61
N ASN A 220 -10.70 7.54 -1.96
CA ASN A 220 -10.60 7.66 -0.52
C ASN A 220 -11.90 7.22 0.17
N ILE A 221 -11.80 6.22 1.03
CA ILE A 221 -12.91 5.62 1.77
C ILE A 221 -12.53 5.51 3.25
N ASP A 222 -13.54 5.64 4.09
CA ASP A 222 -13.48 5.44 5.54
C ASP A 222 -14.74 4.67 5.92
N THR A 223 -14.59 3.41 6.33
CA THR A 223 -15.69 2.49 6.62
C THR A 223 -15.28 1.51 7.70
N GLU A 224 -16.22 0.65 8.13
CA GLU A 224 -15.99 -0.36 9.16
C GLU A 224 -16.51 -1.72 8.73
N ILE A 225 -15.82 -2.79 9.17
CA ILE A 225 -16.28 -4.20 9.10
C ILE A 225 -16.00 -4.82 10.47
N GLY A 226 -17.07 -5.29 11.14
CA GLY A 226 -16.95 -5.71 12.54
C GLY A 226 -16.44 -4.56 13.40
N ASN A 227 -15.34 -4.79 14.11
CA ASN A 227 -14.66 -3.78 14.93
C ASN A 227 -13.48 -3.11 14.20
N THR A 228 -13.16 -3.54 12.98
CA THR A 228 -12.03 -3.01 12.22
C THR A 228 -12.45 -1.78 11.43
N ARG A 229 -11.77 -0.65 11.66
CA ARG A 229 -11.87 0.52 10.78
C ARG A 229 -11.00 0.33 9.54
N ILE A 230 -11.55 0.57 8.35
CA ILE A 230 -10.89 0.39 7.06
C ILE A 230 -10.80 1.75 6.38
N VAL A 231 -9.58 2.20 6.08
CA VAL A 231 -9.34 3.57 5.62
C VAL A 231 -8.34 3.65 4.48
N SER A 232 -8.48 4.72 3.70
CA SER A 232 -7.49 5.13 2.70
C SER A 232 -7.33 6.65 2.65
N ASN A 233 -6.16 7.12 2.20
CA ASN A 233 -5.84 8.52 1.97
C ASN A 233 -4.83 8.61 0.81
N GLN A 234 -5.34 8.41 -0.39
CA GLN A 234 -4.60 8.24 -1.63
C GLN A 234 -4.48 9.58 -2.35
N LEU A 235 -3.25 9.98 -2.72
CA LEU A 235 -3.02 11.21 -3.48
C LEU A 235 -3.42 11.03 -4.94
N GLY A 236 -2.98 9.94 -5.56
CA GLY A 236 -3.23 9.62 -6.96
C GLY A 236 -2.45 10.47 -7.96
N TYR A 237 -2.85 10.42 -9.22
CA TYR A 237 -2.16 11.11 -10.30
C TYR A 237 -2.48 12.60 -10.34
N VAL A 238 -1.47 13.45 -10.11
CA VAL A 238 -1.60 14.91 -10.17
C VAL A 238 -2.00 15.36 -11.58
N SER A 239 -1.47 14.71 -12.64
CA SER A 239 -1.86 14.97 -14.03
C SER A 239 -3.35 14.78 -14.32
N HIS A 240 -4.03 13.91 -13.53
CA HIS A 240 -5.47 13.67 -13.61
C HIS A 240 -6.27 14.41 -12.54
N SER A 241 -5.63 15.34 -11.82
CA SER A 241 -6.24 16.12 -10.72
C SER A 241 -6.85 15.26 -9.61
N GLU A 242 -6.34 14.04 -9.39
CA GLU A 242 -6.88 13.09 -8.40
C GLU A 242 -6.60 13.54 -6.97
N HIS A 243 -5.48 14.24 -6.75
CA HIS A 243 -5.12 14.85 -5.47
C HIS A 243 -6.16 15.85 -4.92
N HIS A 244 -7.10 16.31 -5.76
CA HIS A 244 -8.25 17.11 -5.34
C HIS A 244 -9.48 16.27 -4.97
N LYS A 245 -9.44 14.94 -5.14
CA LYS A 245 -10.58 14.03 -4.92
C LYS A 245 -10.55 13.38 -3.54
N GLY A 246 -10.39 14.19 -2.49
CA GLY A 246 -10.53 13.72 -1.10
C GLY A 246 -9.22 13.35 -0.38
N PHE A 247 -8.06 13.57 -0.99
CA PHE A 247 -6.78 13.50 -0.27
C PHE A 247 -6.71 14.60 0.79
N GLN A 248 -6.25 14.25 2.00
CA GLN A 248 -6.09 15.18 3.11
C GLN A 248 -4.68 15.06 3.69
N GLY A 249 -3.90 16.13 3.60
CA GLY A 249 -2.50 16.13 4.02
C GLY A 249 -2.27 16.02 5.54
N ASP A 250 -3.32 16.16 6.35
CA ASP A 250 -3.30 16.11 7.81
C ASP A 250 -4.20 14.99 8.38
N LYS A 251 -4.53 13.97 7.56
CA LYS A 251 -5.39 12.86 7.98
C LYS A 251 -4.62 11.88 8.87
N TYR A 252 -5.12 11.62 10.07
CA TYR A 252 -4.56 10.65 11.01
C TYR A 252 -5.65 9.89 11.77
N ILE A 253 -5.25 8.81 12.42
CA ILE A 253 -6.07 8.06 13.39
C ILE A 253 -5.28 7.99 14.70
N GLU A 254 -5.97 8.04 15.79
CA GLU A 254 -5.42 7.87 17.14
C GLU A 254 -5.89 6.52 17.71
N LEU A 255 -4.93 5.65 18.06
CA LEU A 255 -5.09 4.42 18.83
C LEU A 255 -4.49 4.57 20.20
#